data_c2d4a470078f2694f267a2a09c81a78d
#
_entry.id   c2d4a470078f2694f267a2a09c81a78d
#
_cell.length_a   1.000
_cell.length_b   1.000
_cell.length_c   1.000
_cell.angle_alpha   90.00
_cell.angle_beta   90.00
_cell.angle_gamma   90.00
#
_symmetry.space_group_name_H-M   'P 1'
#
loop_
_entity.id
_entity.type
_entity.pdbx_description
1 polymer ?
#
loop_
_entity_poly.entity_id
_entity_poly.type
_entity_poly.pdbx_seq_one_letter_code
_entity_poly.pdbx_strand_id
1 'polypeptide(L)'
;MSRSLSPNQRAWARFKRNRIGLVSLWLFIVMLVLSTAAELISNDRPLLVSVKGELSLPMLNNPPETAYGGDFGTPTDWKDTFIVERFKQPDAWALFTLNPHSATSINYFDPLPSPMPPSERNWLGTDSEGRDMVARLLYGFRISIWFALALTVVGTLLGVAAGALQGYFGGRVDLVTQRLMEIWGAVPELYLLIIFASIFEPSLLLLLILLSLWGWMGLSDYVRAEFLRNRNLEFVKAARALGLSNRQIIWRHVLPNSLTPVITFLPFRMSAAILALTSLDFLGLGVPSSMPSLGQLLQQGKANLDAWWIIVPTFLLLVLTMLLLTFIGDALRDAFDTRKS
;
A
#
# COMPACT_ATOMS: atom_id res chain seq x y z
N MET A 1 -11.30 -12.44 41.86
CA MET A 1 -12.10 -12.69 40.64
C MET A 1 -11.31 -12.26 39.42
N SER A 2 -10.74 -13.20 38.68
CA SER A 2 -10.04 -12.91 37.41
C SER A 2 -11.10 -12.47 36.39
N ARG A 3 -10.98 -11.23 35.89
CA ARG A 3 -11.84 -10.74 34.78
C ARG A 3 -11.68 -11.71 33.60
N SER A 4 -12.77 -12.38 33.21
CA SER A 4 -12.76 -13.19 31.98
C SER A 4 -12.45 -12.29 30.79
N LEU A 5 -11.34 -12.53 30.11
CA LEU A 5 -10.94 -11.79 28.92
C LEU A 5 -12.00 -11.94 27.83
N SER A 6 -12.31 -10.84 27.13
CA SER A 6 -13.18 -10.89 25.94
C SER A 6 -12.57 -11.76 24.84
N PRO A 7 -13.37 -12.29 23.89
CA PRO A 7 -12.85 -13.11 22.78
C PRO A 7 -11.70 -12.42 22.00
N ASN A 8 -11.83 -11.14 21.74
CA ASN A 8 -10.79 -10.33 21.04
C ASN A 8 -9.52 -10.16 21.88
N GLN A 9 -9.66 -9.98 23.21
CA GLN A 9 -8.50 -9.90 24.11
C GLN A 9 -7.77 -11.24 24.17
N ARG A 10 -8.48 -12.36 24.13
CA ARG A 10 -7.90 -13.72 24.07
C ARG A 10 -7.17 -13.93 22.74
N ALA A 11 -7.78 -13.56 21.61
CA ALA A 11 -7.13 -13.64 20.30
C ALA A 11 -5.85 -12.79 20.26
N TRP A 12 -5.90 -11.55 20.76
CA TRP A 12 -4.72 -10.68 20.82
C TRP A 12 -3.62 -11.25 21.73
N ALA A 13 -3.97 -11.85 22.88
CA ALA A 13 -3.01 -12.52 23.75
C ALA A 13 -2.35 -13.72 23.07
N ARG A 14 -3.10 -14.50 22.27
CA ARG A 14 -2.55 -15.62 21.47
C ARG A 14 -1.65 -15.11 20.35
N PHE A 15 -2.07 -14.08 19.61
CA PHE A 15 -1.25 -13.44 18.58
C PHE A 15 0.12 -13.02 19.11
N LYS A 16 0.16 -12.37 20.28
CA LYS A 16 1.41 -11.96 20.94
C LYS A 16 2.34 -13.13 21.30
N ARG A 17 1.82 -14.34 21.47
CA ARG A 17 2.63 -15.55 21.71
C ARG A 17 3.28 -16.08 20.44
N ASN A 18 2.75 -15.78 19.27
CA ASN A 18 3.35 -16.12 18.00
C ASN A 18 4.47 -15.12 17.69
N ARG A 19 5.72 -15.49 18.02
CA ARG A 19 6.89 -14.61 17.85
C ARG A 19 7.11 -14.19 16.40
N ILE A 20 6.92 -15.12 15.45
CA ILE A 20 7.12 -14.85 14.02
C ILE A 20 6.10 -13.82 13.55
N GLY A 21 4.82 -14.00 13.83
CA GLY A 21 3.76 -13.05 13.46
C GLY A 21 3.95 -11.69 14.11
N LEU A 22 4.36 -11.66 15.41
CA LEU A 22 4.59 -10.39 16.11
C LEU A 22 5.80 -9.62 15.54
N VAL A 23 6.93 -10.30 15.30
CA VAL A 23 8.12 -9.69 14.69
C VAL A 23 7.80 -9.21 13.28
N SER A 24 7.07 -10.00 12.48
CA SER A 24 6.64 -9.63 11.14
C SER A 24 5.74 -8.39 11.15
N LEU A 25 4.82 -8.29 12.11
CA LEU A 25 3.97 -7.11 12.27
C LEU A 25 4.80 -5.85 12.59
N TRP A 26 5.73 -5.94 13.52
CA TRP A 26 6.58 -4.81 13.87
C TRP A 26 7.49 -4.39 12.72
N LEU A 27 8.09 -5.35 12.03
CA LEU A 27 8.93 -5.05 10.87
C LEU A 27 8.13 -4.40 9.75
N PHE A 28 6.92 -4.91 9.47
CA PHE A 28 6.01 -4.31 8.50
C PHE A 28 5.60 -2.88 8.89
N ILE A 29 5.28 -2.63 10.18
CA ILE A 29 4.96 -1.29 10.68
C ILE A 29 6.16 -0.36 10.52
N VAL A 30 7.37 -0.81 10.84
CA VAL A 30 8.60 0.00 10.64
C VAL A 30 8.77 0.35 9.16
N MET A 31 8.64 -0.60 8.25
CA MET A 31 8.70 -0.35 6.80
C MET A 31 7.62 0.64 6.34
N LEU A 32 6.40 0.50 6.85
CA LEU A 32 5.29 1.42 6.57
C LEU A 32 5.60 2.85 7.06
N VAL A 33 6.09 2.99 8.29
CA VAL A 33 6.44 4.29 8.87
C VAL A 33 7.58 4.95 8.08
N LEU A 34 8.65 4.20 7.80
CA LEU A 34 9.79 4.70 7.01
C LEU A 34 9.34 5.15 5.61
N SER A 35 8.51 4.36 4.93
CA SER A 35 8.01 4.72 3.60
C SER A 35 7.04 5.90 3.63
N THR A 36 6.23 6.04 4.67
CA THR A 36 5.33 7.19 4.84
C THR A 36 6.12 8.47 5.14
N ALA A 37 7.24 8.34 5.85
CA ALA A 37 8.17 9.43 6.15
C ALA A 37 9.28 9.57 5.07
N ALA A 38 9.03 9.13 3.84
CA ALA A 38 10.02 9.09 2.76
C ALA A 38 10.70 10.45 2.53
N GLU A 39 9.96 11.55 2.60
CA GLU A 39 10.50 12.90 2.41
C GLU A 39 11.55 13.29 3.47
N LEU A 40 11.48 12.72 4.67
CA LEU A 40 12.46 12.96 5.74
C LEU A 40 13.74 12.13 5.55
N ILE A 41 13.68 11.08 4.75
CA ILE A 41 14.79 10.14 4.53
C ILE A 41 15.46 10.41 3.19
N SER A 42 14.67 10.67 2.16
CA SER A 42 15.12 10.79 0.77
C SER A 42 14.36 11.93 0.09
N ASN A 43 15.04 13.06 -0.11
CA ASN A 43 14.47 14.25 -0.73
C ASN A 43 15.59 15.09 -1.37
N ASP A 44 15.33 15.70 -2.51
CA ASP A 44 16.24 16.63 -3.17
C ASP A 44 16.21 18.05 -2.56
N ARG A 45 15.24 18.32 -1.68
CA ARG A 45 15.13 19.59 -0.95
C ARG A 45 15.65 19.43 0.48
N PRO A 46 16.38 20.42 1.00
CA PRO A 46 16.82 20.37 2.40
C PRO A 46 15.63 20.43 3.37
N LEU A 47 15.79 19.76 4.50
CA LEU A 47 14.81 19.77 5.60
C LEU A 47 14.73 21.15 6.24
N LEU A 48 15.88 21.78 6.45
CA LEU A 48 16.00 23.05 7.12
C LEU A 48 17.13 23.86 6.48
N VAL A 49 16.88 25.14 6.32
CA VAL A 49 17.83 26.10 5.75
C VAL A 49 17.90 27.34 6.64
N SER A 50 19.08 27.87 6.82
CA SER A 50 19.30 29.17 7.43
C SER A 50 20.10 30.05 6.50
N VAL A 51 19.61 31.28 6.26
CA VAL A 51 20.33 32.31 5.52
C VAL A 51 20.25 33.60 6.34
N LYS A 52 21.37 34.18 6.68
CA LYS A 52 21.49 35.39 7.53
C LYS A 52 20.68 35.29 8.83
N GLY A 53 20.52 34.09 9.39
CA GLY A 53 19.78 33.83 10.62
C GLY A 53 18.27 33.59 10.43
N GLU A 54 17.72 33.76 9.24
CA GLU A 54 16.34 33.41 8.94
C GLU A 54 16.23 31.92 8.61
N LEU A 55 15.33 31.23 9.32
CA LEU A 55 15.09 29.80 9.13
C LEU A 55 13.94 29.57 8.17
N SER A 56 14.11 28.65 7.22
CA SER A 56 13.05 28.20 6.32
C SER A 56 13.03 26.67 6.17
N LEU A 57 11.90 26.13 5.76
CA LEU A 57 11.65 24.70 5.58
C LEU A 57 11.34 24.41 4.09
N PRO A 58 12.36 24.32 3.22
CA PRO A 58 12.15 24.14 1.77
C PRO A 58 11.42 22.85 1.41
N MET A 59 11.53 21.83 2.27
CA MET A 59 10.78 20.58 2.09
C MET A 59 9.27 20.82 2.03
N LEU A 60 8.73 21.74 2.84
CA LEU A 60 7.31 22.06 2.88
C LEU A 60 6.90 23.12 1.85
N ASN A 61 7.72 24.15 1.71
CA ASN A 61 7.48 25.24 0.79
C ASN A 61 8.84 25.63 0.17
N ASN A 62 9.09 25.18 -1.07
CA ASN A 62 10.35 25.47 -1.76
C ASN A 62 10.36 26.95 -2.21
N PRO A 63 11.16 27.84 -1.57
CA PRO A 63 11.21 29.23 -1.95
C PRO A 63 11.77 29.41 -3.37
N PRO A 64 11.47 30.53 -4.03
CA PRO A 64 12.11 30.86 -5.28
C PRO A 64 13.60 31.11 -5.08
N GLU A 65 14.40 30.93 -6.11
CA GLU A 65 15.85 31.16 -6.09
C GLU A 65 16.23 32.59 -5.66
N THR A 66 15.37 33.56 -6.00
CA THR A 66 15.53 34.97 -5.57
C THR A 66 15.57 35.15 -4.06
N ALA A 67 14.98 34.25 -3.28
CA ALA A 67 15.07 34.28 -1.82
C ALA A 67 16.50 34.03 -1.30
N TYR A 68 17.35 33.42 -2.12
CA TYR A 68 18.74 33.10 -1.82
C TYR A 68 19.74 33.98 -2.58
N GLY A 69 19.23 35.00 -3.29
CA GLY A 69 20.05 35.96 -4.04
C GLY A 69 20.30 35.59 -5.50
N GLY A 70 19.59 34.59 -6.03
CA GLY A 70 19.60 34.26 -7.46
C GLY A 70 18.68 35.14 -8.30
N ASP A 71 18.71 34.91 -9.61
CA ASP A 71 18.01 35.76 -10.58
C ASP A 71 16.61 35.20 -10.97
N PHE A 72 16.31 33.94 -10.64
CA PHE A 72 15.10 33.27 -11.09
C PHE A 72 13.98 33.26 -10.03
N GLY A 73 12.77 33.64 -10.46
CA GLY A 73 11.55 33.55 -9.65
C GLY A 73 10.94 32.13 -9.58
N THR A 74 11.59 31.13 -10.17
CA THR A 74 11.19 29.72 -10.13
C THR A 74 11.59 29.06 -8.81
N PRO A 75 10.92 27.98 -8.39
CA PRO A 75 11.33 27.20 -7.22
C PRO A 75 12.80 26.80 -7.30
N THR A 76 13.51 26.94 -6.19
CA THR A 76 14.96 26.70 -6.12
C THR A 76 15.31 25.27 -6.53
N ASP A 77 16.25 25.14 -7.48
CA ASP A 77 16.96 23.88 -7.75
C ASP A 77 18.17 23.78 -6.82
N TRP A 78 18.08 22.87 -5.85
CA TRP A 78 19.12 22.66 -4.83
C TRP A 78 20.38 21.96 -5.36
N LYS A 79 20.39 21.56 -6.63
CA LYS A 79 21.55 21.00 -7.33
C LYS A 79 22.23 22.04 -8.23
N ASP A 80 21.62 23.21 -8.41
CA ASP A 80 22.23 24.30 -9.17
C ASP A 80 23.55 24.75 -8.54
N THR A 81 24.53 25.02 -9.37
CA THR A 81 25.89 25.40 -8.95
C THR A 81 25.88 26.69 -8.11
N PHE A 82 25.06 27.68 -8.48
CA PHE A 82 24.94 28.93 -7.76
C PHE A 82 24.42 28.68 -6.33
N ILE A 83 23.38 27.88 -6.19
CA ILE A 83 22.78 27.53 -4.88
C ILE A 83 23.79 26.72 -4.04
N VAL A 84 24.45 25.73 -4.63
CA VAL A 84 25.48 24.96 -3.92
C VAL A 84 26.61 25.86 -3.40
N GLU A 85 27.06 26.84 -4.19
CA GLU A 85 28.10 27.79 -3.79
C GLU A 85 27.57 28.79 -2.74
N ARG A 86 26.33 29.23 -2.86
CA ARG A 86 25.69 30.13 -1.87
C ARG A 86 25.67 29.52 -0.48
N PHE A 87 25.40 28.22 -0.34
CA PHE A 87 25.35 27.53 0.94
C PHE A 87 26.72 27.04 1.45
N LYS A 88 27.81 27.36 0.76
CA LYS A 88 29.19 27.25 1.30
C LYS A 88 29.64 28.51 2.06
N GLN A 89 28.90 29.61 1.98
CA GLN A 89 29.21 30.87 2.67
C GLN A 89 28.91 30.78 4.17
N PRO A 90 29.63 31.49 5.01
CA PRO A 90 29.51 31.37 6.49
C PRO A 90 28.14 31.81 7.04
N ASP A 91 27.39 32.63 6.31
CA ASP A 91 26.08 33.16 6.69
C ASP A 91 24.92 32.27 6.28
N ALA A 92 25.20 31.12 5.65
CA ALA A 92 24.16 30.21 5.16
C ALA A 92 24.55 28.73 5.45
N TRP A 93 23.56 27.91 5.78
CA TRP A 93 23.70 26.47 5.86
C TRP A 93 22.40 25.77 5.50
N ALA A 94 22.51 24.55 5.03
CA ALA A 94 21.38 23.69 4.69
C ALA A 94 21.55 22.29 5.27
N LEU A 95 20.49 21.78 5.89
CA LEU A 95 20.42 20.41 6.40
C LEU A 95 19.65 19.55 5.42
N PHE A 96 20.35 18.69 4.69
CA PHE A 96 19.74 17.73 3.77
C PHE A 96 19.32 16.46 4.48
N THR A 97 18.49 15.67 3.79
CA THR A 97 18.12 14.31 4.18
C THR A 97 19.31 13.35 4.07
N LEU A 98 19.16 12.14 4.61
CA LEU A 98 20.20 11.09 4.49
C LEU A 98 20.52 10.76 3.03
N ASN A 99 19.50 10.71 2.17
CA ASN A 99 19.62 10.54 0.73
C ASN A 99 19.14 11.83 0.04
N PRO A 100 20.03 12.64 -0.56
CA PRO A 100 19.68 13.94 -1.14
C PRO A 100 19.07 13.79 -2.55
N HIS A 101 18.23 12.77 -2.75
CA HIS A 101 17.54 12.48 -4.01
C HIS A 101 16.05 12.28 -3.77
N SER A 102 15.21 12.88 -4.59
CA SER A 102 13.78 12.55 -4.66
C SER A 102 13.53 11.39 -5.62
N ALA A 103 12.33 10.84 -5.59
CA ALA A 103 11.94 9.76 -6.50
C ALA A 103 11.89 10.18 -7.99
N THR A 104 11.92 11.48 -8.27
CA THR A 104 11.80 12.07 -9.61
C THR A 104 13.04 12.83 -10.06
N SER A 105 13.96 13.13 -9.15
CA SER A 105 15.19 13.85 -9.50
C SER A 105 16.14 12.97 -10.32
N ILE A 106 16.56 13.51 -11.47
CA ILE A 106 17.45 12.85 -12.41
C ILE A 106 18.88 13.36 -12.19
N ASN A 107 19.86 12.48 -12.29
CA ASN A 107 21.28 12.82 -12.20
C ASN A 107 21.83 13.19 -13.59
N TYR A 108 21.67 14.45 -13.99
CA TYR A 108 22.12 14.93 -15.32
C TYR A 108 23.64 15.09 -15.45
N PHE A 109 24.36 15.23 -14.34
CA PHE A 109 25.78 15.60 -14.33
C PHE A 109 26.74 14.42 -14.07
N ASP A 110 26.23 13.21 -14.16
CA ASP A 110 27.08 12.03 -14.01
C ASP A 110 27.70 11.65 -15.37
N PRO A 111 29.02 11.34 -15.39
CA PRO A 111 29.74 11.04 -16.62
C PRO A 111 29.36 9.69 -17.25
N LEU A 112 28.68 8.82 -16.51
CA LEU A 112 28.27 7.49 -16.97
C LEU A 112 26.82 7.51 -17.49
N PRO A 113 26.52 6.73 -18.54
CA PRO A 113 25.15 6.57 -19.00
C PRO A 113 24.31 5.78 -17.99
N SER A 114 23.02 6.12 -17.88
CA SER A 114 22.06 5.36 -17.07
C SER A 114 21.66 4.03 -17.73
N PRO A 115 21.44 2.96 -16.96
CA PRO A 115 21.46 2.88 -15.49
C PRO A 115 22.89 2.80 -14.92
N MET A 116 23.19 3.62 -13.90
CA MET A 116 24.50 3.65 -13.27
C MET A 116 24.59 2.68 -12.08
N PRO A 117 25.76 2.00 -11.90
CA PRO A 117 25.94 1.10 -10.77
C PRO A 117 25.97 1.83 -9.43
N PRO A 118 25.87 1.11 -8.29
CA PRO A 118 26.02 1.67 -6.95
C PRO A 118 27.29 2.50 -6.80
N SER A 119 27.14 3.68 -6.18
CA SER A 119 28.23 4.64 -5.98
C SER A 119 28.04 5.37 -4.63
N GLU A 120 29.03 6.20 -4.23
CA GLU A 120 28.91 7.03 -3.02
C GLU A 120 27.73 8.03 -3.09
N ARG A 121 27.39 8.48 -4.30
CA ARG A 121 26.25 9.38 -4.53
C ARG A 121 24.90 8.65 -4.57
N ASN A 122 24.86 7.48 -5.17
CA ASN A 122 23.69 6.66 -5.35
C ASN A 122 23.96 5.27 -4.77
N TRP A 123 23.61 5.04 -3.52
CA TRP A 123 23.98 3.84 -2.75
C TRP A 123 23.54 2.52 -3.42
N LEU A 124 22.38 2.53 -4.05
CA LEU A 124 21.88 1.39 -4.85
C LEU A 124 21.92 1.67 -6.37
N GLY A 125 22.75 2.63 -6.83
CA GLY A 125 22.78 3.00 -8.23
C GLY A 125 21.55 3.78 -8.68
N THR A 126 21.37 3.86 -10.01
CA THR A 126 20.23 4.54 -10.63
C THR A 126 19.37 3.59 -11.45
N ASP A 127 18.12 4.02 -11.70
CA ASP A 127 17.26 3.37 -12.68
C ASP A 127 17.66 3.75 -14.13
N SER A 128 16.95 3.22 -15.13
CA SER A 128 17.23 3.48 -16.54
C SER A 128 17.05 4.93 -16.97
N GLU A 129 16.38 5.76 -16.16
CA GLU A 129 16.18 7.19 -16.39
C GLU A 129 17.14 8.06 -15.58
N GLY A 130 18.10 7.46 -14.86
CA GLY A 130 19.06 8.20 -14.01
C GLY A 130 18.52 8.65 -12.67
N ARG A 131 17.42 8.09 -12.19
CA ARG A 131 16.82 8.40 -10.88
C ARG A 131 17.38 7.47 -9.81
N ASP A 132 17.53 7.97 -8.59
CA ASP A 132 18.11 7.22 -7.47
C ASP A 132 17.26 6.00 -7.06
N MET A 133 17.90 4.84 -6.96
CA MET A 133 17.22 3.58 -6.65
C MET A 133 16.67 3.51 -5.23
N VAL A 134 17.36 4.12 -4.22
CA VAL A 134 16.86 4.14 -2.83
C VAL A 134 15.59 4.96 -2.75
N ALA A 135 15.57 6.14 -3.38
CA ALA A 135 14.38 6.97 -3.47
C ALA A 135 13.24 6.23 -4.19
N ARG A 136 13.50 5.64 -5.36
CA ARG A 136 12.48 4.91 -6.14
C ARG A 136 11.88 3.75 -5.38
N LEU A 137 12.68 2.97 -4.65
CA LEU A 137 12.20 1.88 -3.81
C LEU A 137 11.34 2.38 -2.65
N LEU A 138 11.79 3.41 -1.93
CA LEU A 138 11.09 3.94 -0.76
C LEU A 138 9.72 4.53 -1.12
N TYR A 139 9.69 5.37 -2.15
CA TYR A 139 8.46 6.01 -2.62
C TYR A 139 7.54 5.03 -3.37
N GLY A 140 8.11 4.12 -4.16
CA GLY A 140 7.34 3.07 -4.84
C GLY A 140 6.68 2.11 -3.85
N PHE A 141 7.39 1.74 -2.79
CA PHE A 141 6.84 0.94 -1.69
C PHE A 141 5.68 1.66 -1.00
N ARG A 142 5.83 2.97 -0.70
CA ARG A 142 4.76 3.78 -0.12
C ARG A 142 3.50 3.74 -0.97
N ILE A 143 3.62 3.99 -2.28
CA ILE A 143 2.48 3.95 -3.20
C ILE A 143 1.82 2.58 -3.18
N SER A 144 2.62 1.51 -3.28
CA SER A 144 2.11 0.14 -3.30
C SER A 144 1.34 -0.22 -2.03
N ILE A 145 1.84 0.16 -0.85
CA ILE A 145 1.19 -0.14 0.44
C ILE A 145 -0.12 0.66 0.61
N TRP A 146 -0.10 1.97 0.35
CA TRP A 146 -1.30 2.78 0.49
C TRP A 146 -2.38 2.41 -0.51
N PHE A 147 -2.00 2.09 -1.74
CA PHE A 147 -2.92 1.56 -2.74
C PHE A 147 -3.52 0.22 -2.29
N ALA A 148 -2.69 -0.72 -1.84
CA ALA A 148 -3.14 -2.02 -1.37
C ALA A 148 -4.06 -1.90 -0.14
N LEU A 149 -3.76 -0.99 0.78
CA LEU A 149 -4.61 -0.70 1.92
C LEU A 149 -5.98 -0.15 1.46
N ALA A 150 -5.99 0.83 0.56
CA ALA A 150 -7.21 1.40 0.01
C ALA A 150 -8.07 0.33 -0.71
N LEU A 151 -7.45 -0.46 -1.59
CA LEU A 151 -8.14 -1.55 -2.31
C LEU A 151 -8.67 -2.62 -1.36
N THR A 152 -7.90 -2.98 -0.32
CA THR A 152 -8.31 -3.94 0.71
C THR A 152 -9.50 -3.41 1.51
N VAL A 153 -9.48 -2.13 1.91
CA VAL A 153 -10.59 -1.52 2.65
C VAL A 153 -11.85 -1.47 1.80
N VAL A 154 -11.78 -0.91 0.59
CA VAL A 154 -12.93 -0.82 -0.33
C VAL A 154 -13.49 -2.20 -0.63
N GLY A 155 -12.65 -3.15 -1.06
CA GLY A 155 -13.06 -4.50 -1.37
C GLY A 155 -13.62 -5.26 -0.16
N THR A 156 -13.14 -4.95 1.06
CA THR A 156 -13.67 -5.54 2.29
C THR A 156 -15.05 -4.98 2.62
N LEU A 157 -15.24 -3.67 2.53
CA LEU A 157 -16.54 -3.05 2.78
C LEU A 157 -17.61 -3.58 1.80
N LEU A 158 -17.29 -3.63 0.51
CA LEU A 158 -18.20 -4.16 -0.53
C LEU A 158 -18.47 -5.64 -0.32
N GLY A 159 -17.44 -6.45 -0.08
CA GLY A 159 -17.56 -7.89 0.13
C GLY A 159 -18.37 -8.26 1.37
N VAL A 160 -18.13 -7.53 2.48
CA VAL A 160 -18.92 -7.72 3.72
C VAL A 160 -20.37 -7.30 3.50
N ALA A 161 -20.63 -6.17 2.86
CA ALA A 161 -21.99 -5.70 2.59
C ALA A 161 -22.74 -6.68 1.70
N ALA A 162 -22.18 -7.08 0.56
CA ALA A 162 -22.78 -8.02 -0.37
C ALA A 162 -22.99 -9.40 0.25
N GLY A 163 -21.98 -9.97 0.91
CA GLY A 163 -22.07 -11.27 1.55
C GLY A 163 -23.04 -11.30 2.72
N ALA A 164 -23.11 -10.21 3.52
CA ALA A 164 -24.09 -10.08 4.59
C ALA A 164 -25.52 -10.06 4.07
N LEU A 165 -25.79 -9.29 3.01
CA LEU A 165 -27.11 -9.24 2.38
C LEU A 165 -27.53 -10.61 1.84
N GLN A 166 -26.67 -11.26 1.06
CA GLN A 166 -26.93 -12.59 0.51
C GLN A 166 -27.15 -13.64 1.60
N GLY A 167 -26.22 -13.70 2.55
CA GLY A 167 -26.25 -14.72 3.60
C GLY A 167 -27.39 -14.53 4.60
N TYR A 168 -27.75 -13.28 4.94
CA TYR A 168 -28.82 -13.00 5.88
C TYR A 168 -30.21 -13.27 5.30
N PHE A 169 -30.51 -12.68 4.14
CA PHE A 169 -31.83 -12.85 3.51
C PHE A 169 -31.98 -14.22 2.85
N GLY A 170 -30.94 -14.70 2.16
CA GLY A 170 -30.98 -15.99 1.48
C GLY A 170 -31.99 -16.05 0.34
N GLY A 171 -32.40 -17.27 -0.06
CA GLY A 171 -33.46 -17.49 -1.05
C GLY A 171 -33.23 -16.74 -2.36
N ARG A 172 -34.21 -15.95 -2.79
CA ARG A 172 -34.16 -15.22 -4.07
C ARG A 172 -33.08 -14.15 -4.10
N VAL A 173 -32.85 -13.46 -2.98
CA VAL A 173 -31.79 -12.43 -2.89
C VAL A 173 -30.41 -13.06 -3.12
N ASP A 174 -30.16 -14.15 -2.44
CA ASP A 174 -28.92 -14.92 -2.58
C ASP A 174 -28.74 -15.43 -4.01
N LEU A 175 -29.76 -16.08 -4.57
CA LEU A 175 -29.70 -16.65 -5.91
C LEU A 175 -29.48 -15.60 -7.00
N VAL A 176 -30.20 -14.48 -6.95
CA VAL A 176 -30.05 -13.41 -7.95
C VAL A 176 -28.66 -12.75 -7.84
N THR A 177 -28.21 -12.45 -6.63
CA THR A 177 -26.90 -11.83 -6.45
C THR A 177 -25.76 -12.76 -6.88
N GLN A 178 -25.84 -14.06 -6.58
CA GLN A 178 -24.86 -15.05 -7.07
C GLN A 178 -24.83 -15.11 -8.60
N ARG A 179 -26.00 -15.09 -9.28
CA ARG A 179 -26.05 -15.07 -10.76
C ARG A 179 -25.43 -13.79 -11.33
N LEU A 180 -25.69 -12.63 -10.70
CA LEU A 180 -25.05 -11.38 -11.13
C LEU A 180 -23.54 -11.42 -10.95
N MET A 181 -23.06 -11.99 -9.83
CA MET A 181 -21.62 -12.16 -9.57
C MET A 181 -20.97 -13.13 -10.57
N GLU A 182 -21.62 -14.23 -10.92
CA GLU A 182 -21.15 -15.18 -11.93
C GLU A 182 -21.03 -14.52 -13.30
N ILE A 183 -22.05 -13.76 -13.75
CA ILE A 183 -22.03 -13.03 -15.02
C ILE A 183 -20.92 -11.98 -15.02
N TRP A 184 -20.80 -11.21 -13.94
CA TRP A 184 -19.76 -10.17 -13.80
C TRP A 184 -18.35 -10.77 -13.74
N GLY A 185 -18.17 -11.85 -12.99
CA GLY A 185 -16.89 -12.56 -12.84
C GLY A 185 -16.46 -13.30 -14.10
N ALA A 186 -17.38 -13.57 -15.06
CA ALA A 186 -17.01 -14.15 -16.34
C ALA A 186 -16.30 -13.16 -17.28
N VAL A 187 -16.39 -11.85 -17.00
CA VAL A 187 -15.66 -10.83 -17.76
C VAL A 187 -14.20 -10.83 -17.35
N PRO A 188 -13.24 -11.05 -18.28
CA PRO A 188 -11.84 -11.08 -17.93
C PRO A 188 -11.36 -9.67 -17.52
N GLU A 189 -10.97 -9.54 -16.25
CA GLU A 189 -10.55 -8.28 -15.63
C GLU A 189 -9.43 -7.57 -16.42
N LEU A 190 -8.42 -8.33 -16.86
CA LEU A 190 -7.27 -7.78 -17.58
C LEU A 190 -7.67 -7.12 -18.91
N TYR A 191 -8.62 -7.70 -19.65
CA TYR A 191 -9.06 -7.09 -20.92
C TYR A 191 -9.76 -5.75 -20.70
N LEU A 192 -10.57 -5.64 -19.65
CA LEU A 192 -11.20 -4.35 -19.31
C LEU A 192 -10.14 -3.32 -18.89
N LEU A 193 -9.15 -3.72 -18.09
CA LEU A 193 -8.05 -2.82 -17.74
C LEU A 193 -7.31 -2.30 -18.97
N ILE A 194 -7.01 -3.15 -19.96
CA ILE A 194 -6.39 -2.75 -21.23
C ILE A 194 -7.28 -1.76 -22.00
N ILE A 195 -8.57 -2.02 -22.10
CA ILE A 195 -9.51 -1.13 -22.78
C ILE A 195 -9.55 0.24 -22.08
N PHE A 196 -9.70 0.25 -20.77
CA PHE A 196 -9.72 1.52 -20.02
C PHE A 196 -8.40 2.27 -20.10
N ALA A 197 -7.25 1.59 -20.01
CA ALA A 197 -5.94 2.20 -20.14
C ALA A 197 -5.68 2.76 -21.55
N SER A 198 -6.37 2.28 -22.58
CA SER A 198 -6.28 2.83 -23.94
C SER A 198 -7.12 4.10 -24.15
N ILE A 199 -8.13 4.32 -23.32
CA ILE A 199 -9.10 5.44 -23.44
C ILE A 199 -8.76 6.55 -22.43
N PHE A 200 -8.37 6.17 -21.22
CA PHE A 200 -8.10 7.09 -20.12
C PHE A 200 -6.62 7.10 -19.74
N GLU A 201 -6.13 8.24 -19.31
CA GLU A 201 -4.78 8.32 -18.74
C GLU A 201 -4.70 7.47 -17.47
N PRO A 202 -3.68 6.62 -17.34
CA PRO A 202 -3.49 5.80 -16.14
C PRO A 202 -3.37 6.63 -14.88
N SER A 203 -4.12 6.26 -13.85
CA SER A 203 -4.04 6.90 -12.53
C SER A 203 -4.34 5.91 -11.42
N LEU A 204 -3.80 6.15 -10.21
CA LEU A 204 -4.06 5.31 -9.04
C LEU A 204 -5.56 5.23 -8.71
N LEU A 205 -6.30 6.32 -8.90
CA LEU A 205 -7.74 6.34 -8.64
C LEU A 205 -8.50 5.46 -9.65
N LEU A 206 -8.17 5.58 -10.94
CA LEU A 206 -8.77 4.74 -11.98
C LEU A 206 -8.52 3.25 -11.71
N LEU A 207 -7.28 2.89 -11.40
CA LEU A 207 -6.91 1.51 -11.04
C LEU A 207 -7.66 1.02 -9.79
N LEU A 208 -7.75 1.87 -8.75
CA LEU A 208 -8.48 1.54 -7.53
C LEU A 208 -9.96 1.24 -7.83
N ILE A 209 -10.60 2.06 -8.65
CA ILE A 209 -11.99 1.86 -9.05
C ILE A 209 -12.13 0.56 -9.84
N LEU A 210 -11.32 0.37 -10.88
CA LEU A 210 -11.38 -0.80 -11.74
C LEU A 210 -11.15 -2.10 -10.97
N LEU A 211 -10.07 -2.20 -10.18
CA LEU A 211 -9.79 -3.39 -9.38
C LEU A 211 -10.83 -3.62 -8.28
N SER A 212 -11.45 -2.55 -7.77
CA SER A 212 -12.53 -2.67 -6.79
C SER A 212 -13.80 -3.31 -7.36
N LEU A 213 -14.00 -3.29 -8.68
CA LEU A 213 -15.19 -3.91 -9.31
C LEU A 213 -15.20 -5.44 -9.17
N TRP A 214 -14.06 -6.08 -9.07
CA TRP A 214 -13.93 -7.54 -8.90
C TRP A 214 -13.43 -7.95 -7.52
N GLY A 215 -12.58 -7.15 -6.92
CA GLY A 215 -11.83 -7.48 -5.70
C GLY A 215 -12.67 -7.82 -4.46
N TRP A 216 -13.97 -7.55 -4.45
CA TRP A 216 -14.88 -7.83 -3.34
C TRP A 216 -15.56 -9.20 -3.41
N MET A 217 -15.69 -9.81 -4.60
CA MET A 217 -16.53 -10.99 -4.83
C MET A 217 -16.08 -12.20 -4.00
N GLY A 218 -14.79 -12.55 -4.04
CA GLY A 218 -14.28 -13.68 -3.26
C GLY A 218 -14.50 -13.55 -1.75
N LEU A 219 -14.38 -12.33 -1.21
CA LEU A 219 -14.68 -12.10 0.22
C LEU A 219 -16.18 -12.20 0.49
N SER A 220 -17.00 -11.75 -0.44
CA SER A 220 -18.47 -11.85 -0.34
C SER A 220 -18.93 -13.29 -0.13
N ASP A 221 -18.33 -14.26 -0.84
CA ASP A 221 -18.66 -15.68 -0.68
C ASP A 221 -18.34 -16.22 0.71
N TYR A 222 -17.20 -15.85 1.27
CA TYR A 222 -16.86 -16.23 2.65
C TYR A 222 -17.81 -15.61 3.69
N VAL A 223 -18.11 -14.33 3.55
CA VAL A 223 -19.01 -13.62 4.46
C VAL A 223 -20.43 -14.19 4.33
N ARG A 224 -20.88 -14.47 3.10
CA ARG A 224 -22.16 -15.12 2.82
C ARG A 224 -22.28 -16.47 3.54
N ALA A 225 -21.27 -17.32 3.45
CA ALA A 225 -21.25 -18.63 4.12
C ALA A 225 -21.38 -18.48 5.65
N GLU A 226 -20.63 -17.54 6.24
CA GLU A 226 -20.71 -17.25 7.68
C GLU A 226 -22.08 -16.71 8.09
N PHE A 227 -22.69 -15.84 7.30
CA PHE A 227 -24.01 -15.31 7.57
C PHE A 227 -25.10 -16.38 7.45
N LEU A 228 -25.04 -17.26 6.45
CA LEU A 228 -25.95 -18.41 6.30
C LEU A 228 -25.88 -19.34 7.50
N ARG A 229 -24.67 -19.56 8.05
CA ARG A 229 -24.45 -20.35 9.26
C ARG A 229 -25.02 -19.65 10.49
N ASN A 230 -24.60 -18.41 10.70
CA ASN A 230 -24.86 -17.68 11.94
C ASN A 230 -26.31 -17.26 12.10
N ARG A 231 -27.06 -16.97 11.02
CA ARG A 231 -28.47 -16.57 11.08
C ARG A 231 -29.39 -17.63 11.67
N ASN A 232 -28.95 -18.89 11.70
CA ASN A 232 -29.72 -20.03 12.21
C ASN A 232 -29.37 -20.39 13.66
N LEU A 233 -28.43 -19.70 14.30
CA LEU A 233 -28.02 -19.96 15.67
C LEU A 233 -29.11 -19.50 16.66
N GLU A 234 -29.16 -20.17 17.80
CA GLU A 234 -30.22 -19.99 18.82
C GLU A 234 -30.32 -18.55 19.33
N PHE A 235 -29.20 -17.86 19.52
CA PHE A 235 -29.22 -16.47 19.96
C PHE A 235 -29.84 -15.53 18.92
N VAL A 236 -29.73 -15.83 17.63
CA VAL A 236 -30.38 -15.06 16.55
C VAL A 236 -31.88 -15.34 16.51
N LYS A 237 -32.28 -16.62 16.69
CA LYS A 237 -33.68 -17.00 16.80
C LYS A 237 -34.33 -16.32 18.01
N ALA A 238 -33.67 -16.31 19.17
CA ALA A 238 -34.13 -15.63 20.35
C ALA A 238 -34.31 -14.11 20.14
N ALA A 239 -33.31 -13.45 19.51
CA ALA A 239 -33.41 -12.03 19.18
C ALA A 239 -34.60 -11.72 18.24
N ARG A 240 -34.88 -12.61 17.29
CA ARG A 240 -36.06 -12.49 16.41
C ARG A 240 -37.37 -12.68 17.18
N ALA A 241 -37.43 -13.65 18.09
CA ALA A 241 -38.60 -13.91 18.92
C ALA A 241 -38.90 -12.72 19.87
N LEU A 242 -37.85 -11.98 20.28
CA LEU A 242 -37.98 -10.74 21.05
C LEU A 242 -38.39 -9.52 20.21
N GLY A 243 -38.65 -9.68 18.92
CA GLY A 243 -39.14 -8.61 18.04
C GLY A 243 -38.05 -7.65 17.53
N LEU A 244 -36.76 -7.97 17.64
CA LEU A 244 -35.70 -7.14 17.07
C LEU A 244 -35.82 -7.06 15.55
N SER A 245 -35.58 -5.85 14.99
CA SER A 245 -35.57 -5.63 13.56
C SER A 245 -34.40 -6.35 12.88
N ASN A 246 -34.54 -6.69 11.60
CA ASN A 246 -33.46 -7.31 10.80
C ASN A 246 -32.16 -6.52 10.85
N ARG A 247 -32.25 -5.17 10.80
CA ARG A 247 -31.07 -4.29 10.92
C ARG A 247 -30.37 -4.48 12.28
N GLN A 248 -31.11 -4.53 13.38
CA GLN A 248 -30.53 -4.75 14.72
C GLN A 248 -29.90 -6.15 14.82
N ILE A 249 -30.55 -7.17 14.27
CA ILE A 249 -30.04 -8.55 14.27
C ILE A 249 -28.73 -8.61 13.47
N ILE A 250 -28.70 -8.05 12.25
CA ILE A 250 -27.49 -8.03 11.42
C ILE A 250 -26.34 -7.34 12.16
N TRP A 251 -26.52 -6.09 12.57
CA TRP A 251 -25.42 -5.28 13.10
C TRP A 251 -24.96 -5.68 14.50
N ARG A 252 -25.87 -6.14 15.38
CA ARG A 252 -25.53 -6.44 16.79
C ARG A 252 -25.23 -7.91 17.04
N HIS A 253 -25.76 -8.82 16.22
CA HIS A 253 -25.71 -10.25 16.51
C HIS A 253 -24.96 -11.03 15.45
N VAL A 254 -25.26 -10.87 14.16
CA VAL A 254 -24.69 -11.71 13.09
C VAL A 254 -23.34 -11.19 12.63
N LEU A 255 -23.24 -9.91 12.27
CA LEU A 255 -22.04 -9.32 11.69
C LEU A 255 -20.80 -9.45 12.63
N PRO A 256 -20.86 -9.11 13.93
CA PRO A 256 -19.67 -9.21 14.78
C PRO A 256 -19.12 -10.64 14.87
N ASN A 257 -20.01 -11.64 14.83
CA ASN A 257 -19.63 -13.04 14.89
C ASN A 257 -19.13 -13.59 13.53
N SER A 258 -19.48 -12.91 12.42
CA SER A 258 -19.10 -13.30 11.06
C SER A 258 -17.82 -12.60 10.56
N LEU A 259 -17.27 -11.62 11.31
CA LEU A 259 -16.09 -10.86 10.90
C LEU A 259 -14.77 -11.59 11.15
N THR A 260 -14.74 -12.65 11.93
CA THR A 260 -13.51 -13.39 12.24
C THR A 260 -12.73 -13.82 10.98
N PRO A 261 -13.35 -14.46 9.97
CA PRO A 261 -12.64 -14.77 8.73
C PRO A 261 -12.16 -13.52 7.98
N VAL A 262 -12.95 -12.45 8.00
CA VAL A 262 -12.58 -11.19 7.33
C VAL A 262 -11.26 -10.67 7.87
N ILE A 263 -11.12 -10.59 9.19
CA ILE A 263 -9.89 -10.09 9.85
C ILE A 263 -8.69 -10.96 9.50
N THR A 264 -8.85 -12.28 9.48
CA THR A 264 -7.75 -13.22 9.17
C THR A 264 -7.33 -13.18 7.71
N PHE A 265 -8.22 -12.77 6.79
CA PHE A 265 -7.90 -12.62 5.38
C PHE A 265 -7.29 -11.27 5.00
N LEU A 266 -7.37 -10.23 5.84
CA LEU A 266 -6.88 -8.88 5.50
C LEU A 266 -5.42 -8.86 5.02
N PRO A 267 -4.43 -9.48 5.70
CA PRO A 267 -3.04 -9.45 5.25
C PRO A 267 -2.83 -10.13 3.88
N PHE A 268 -3.53 -11.24 3.63
CA PHE A 268 -3.46 -11.95 2.35
C PHE A 268 -4.08 -11.11 1.22
N ARG A 269 -5.16 -10.41 1.50
CA ARG A 269 -5.78 -9.47 0.54
C ARG A 269 -4.87 -8.29 0.21
N MET A 270 -4.16 -7.74 1.22
CA MET A 270 -3.14 -6.73 0.99
C MET A 270 -2.01 -7.26 0.10
N SER A 271 -1.53 -8.47 0.35
CA SER A 271 -0.53 -9.13 -0.51
C SER A 271 -1.02 -9.22 -1.95
N ALA A 272 -2.24 -9.72 -2.16
CA ALA A 272 -2.84 -9.82 -3.49
C ALA A 272 -2.97 -8.45 -4.18
N ALA A 273 -3.35 -7.41 -3.44
CA ALA A 273 -3.49 -6.05 -3.96
C ALA A 273 -2.12 -5.44 -4.37
N ILE A 274 -1.06 -5.67 -3.58
CA ILE A 274 0.31 -5.25 -3.94
C ILE A 274 0.75 -5.96 -5.22
N LEU A 275 0.55 -7.28 -5.31
CA LEU A 275 0.90 -8.06 -6.49
C LEU A 275 0.12 -7.61 -7.72
N ALA A 276 -1.17 -7.31 -7.58
CA ALA A 276 -2.01 -6.81 -8.68
C ALA A 276 -1.47 -5.49 -9.23
N LEU A 277 -1.21 -4.49 -8.35
CA LEU A 277 -0.63 -3.22 -8.78
C LEU A 277 0.74 -3.43 -9.43
N THR A 278 1.63 -4.20 -8.78
CA THR A 278 2.98 -4.46 -9.29
C THR A 278 2.95 -5.15 -10.67
N SER A 279 2.01 -6.09 -10.88
CA SER A 279 1.86 -6.78 -12.16
C SER A 279 1.34 -5.85 -13.26
N LEU A 280 0.38 -4.97 -12.94
CA LEU A 280 -0.12 -3.98 -13.88
C LEU A 280 0.93 -2.94 -14.24
N ASP A 281 1.69 -2.45 -13.26
CA ASP A 281 2.82 -1.54 -13.48
C ASP A 281 3.90 -2.20 -14.36
N PHE A 282 4.22 -3.48 -14.11
CA PHE A 282 5.16 -4.25 -14.91
C PHE A 282 4.72 -4.40 -16.38
N LEU A 283 3.40 -4.50 -16.61
CA LEU A 283 2.79 -4.57 -17.95
C LEU A 283 2.63 -3.19 -18.61
N GLY A 284 2.94 -2.10 -17.91
CA GLY A 284 2.74 -0.72 -18.41
C GLY A 284 1.27 -0.26 -18.36
N LEU A 285 0.42 -0.97 -17.63
CA LEU A 285 -1.02 -0.66 -17.45
C LEU A 285 -1.30 -0.01 -16.09
N GLY A 286 -0.26 0.24 -15.31
CA GLY A 286 -0.34 0.76 -13.95
C GLY A 286 -0.28 2.28 -13.84
N VAL A 287 0.60 2.78 -12.96
CA VAL A 287 0.78 4.23 -12.76
C VAL A 287 1.60 4.87 -13.88
N PRO A 288 1.47 6.19 -14.10
CA PRO A 288 2.31 6.93 -15.03
C PRO A 288 3.81 6.74 -14.74
N SER A 289 4.66 6.77 -15.78
CA SER A 289 6.11 6.57 -15.64
C SER A 289 6.79 7.63 -14.76
N SER A 290 6.18 8.81 -14.62
CA SER A 290 6.65 9.87 -13.70
C SER A 290 6.53 9.48 -12.23
N MET A 291 5.62 8.57 -11.86
CA MET A 291 5.44 8.12 -10.49
C MET A 291 6.39 6.96 -10.17
N PRO A 292 6.90 6.88 -8.93
CA PRO A 292 7.69 5.73 -8.49
C PRO A 292 6.82 4.48 -8.38
N SER A 293 7.28 3.37 -8.97
CA SER A 293 6.57 2.10 -8.97
C SER A 293 7.53 0.92 -8.89
N LEU A 294 7.23 -0.06 -8.04
CA LEU A 294 8.01 -1.30 -7.92
C LEU A 294 7.87 -2.18 -9.18
N GLY A 295 6.70 -2.17 -9.82
CA GLY A 295 6.48 -2.93 -11.06
C GLY A 295 7.26 -2.36 -12.24
N GLN A 296 7.36 -1.03 -12.36
CA GLN A 296 8.19 -0.38 -13.37
C GLN A 296 9.69 -0.69 -13.15
N LEU A 297 10.16 -0.70 -11.89
CA LEU A 297 11.54 -1.09 -11.60
C LEU A 297 11.84 -2.54 -12.01
N LEU A 298 10.91 -3.47 -11.78
CA LEU A 298 11.04 -4.84 -12.27
C LEU A 298 11.08 -4.90 -13.81
N GLN A 299 10.26 -4.09 -14.49
CA GLN A 299 10.25 -4.00 -15.95
C GLN A 299 11.58 -3.45 -16.48
N GLN A 300 12.10 -2.38 -15.87
CA GLN A 300 13.40 -1.81 -16.23
C GLN A 300 14.55 -2.80 -15.98
N GLY A 301 14.55 -3.52 -14.86
CA GLY A 301 15.54 -4.54 -14.54
C GLY A 301 15.50 -5.73 -15.50
N LYS A 302 14.32 -6.12 -15.99
CA LYS A 302 14.19 -7.10 -17.07
C LYS A 302 14.81 -6.62 -18.38
N ALA A 303 14.67 -5.32 -18.68
CA ALA A 303 15.23 -4.73 -19.91
C ALA A 303 16.75 -4.51 -19.82
N ASN A 304 17.31 -4.42 -18.59
CA ASN A 304 18.72 -4.14 -18.32
C ASN A 304 19.30 -5.20 -17.39
N LEU A 305 19.56 -6.41 -17.90
CA LEU A 305 19.99 -7.55 -17.08
C LEU A 305 21.35 -7.34 -16.39
N ASP A 306 22.23 -6.53 -16.98
CA ASP A 306 23.54 -6.18 -16.38
C ASP A 306 23.37 -5.27 -15.16
N ALA A 307 22.25 -4.53 -15.08
CA ALA A 307 21.92 -3.64 -13.95
C ALA A 307 21.17 -4.39 -12.84
N TRP A 308 21.81 -5.40 -12.24
CA TRP A 308 21.24 -6.23 -11.18
C TRP A 308 20.71 -5.42 -9.97
N TRP A 309 21.27 -4.23 -9.73
CA TRP A 309 20.88 -3.31 -8.65
C TRP A 309 19.47 -2.73 -8.82
N ILE A 310 18.86 -2.84 -10.00
CA ILE A 310 17.45 -2.47 -10.20
C ILE A 310 16.54 -3.61 -9.79
N ILE A 311 16.77 -4.82 -10.33
CA ILE A 311 15.82 -5.93 -10.15
C ILE A 311 15.95 -6.59 -8.79
N VAL A 312 17.19 -6.82 -8.29
CA VAL A 312 17.43 -7.61 -7.08
C VAL A 312 16.85 -6.92 -5.83
N PRO A 313 17.16 -5.64 -5.52
CA PRO A 313 16.58 -4.98 -4.35
C PRO A 313 15.06 -4.83 -4.45
N THR A 314 14.52 -4.56 -5.65
CA THR A 314 13.08 -4.46 -5.88
C THR A 314 12.38 -5.79 -5.61
N PHE A 315 12.92 -6.88 -6.13
CA PHE A 315 12.40 -8.23 -5.91
C PHE A 315 12.47 -8.63 -4.42
N LEU A 316 13.61 -8.39 -3.77
CA LEU A 316 13.79 -8.69 -2.35
C LEU A 316 12.81 -7.90 -1.46
N LEU A 317 12.58 -6.62 -1.77
CA LEU A 317 11.60 -5.79 -1.05
C LEU A 317 10.18 -6.34 -1.19
N LEU A 318 9.78 -6.75 -2.40
CA LEU A 318 8.48 -7.38 -2.64
C LEU A 318 8.34 -8.72 -1.91
N VAL A 319 9.33 -9.62 -2.05
CA VAL A 319 9.32 -10.92 -1.39
C VAL A 319 9.25 -10.77 0.12
N LEU A 320 10.07 -9.89 0.71
CA LEU A 320 10.04 -9.60 2.13
C LEU A 320 8.64 -9.13 2.57
N THR A 321 8.05 -8.19 1.83
CA THR A 321 6.71 -7.67 2.14
C THR A 321 5.65 -8.77 2.10
N MET A 322 5.69 -9.64 1.08
CA MET A 322 4.77 -10.77 0.95
C MET A 322 4.92 -11.77 2.10
N LEU A 323 6.17 -12.10 2.47
CA LEU A 323 6.46 -13.00 3.60
C LEU A 323 5.95 -12.42 4.92
N LEU A 324 6.20 -11.13 5.17
CA LEU A 324 5.73 -10.46 6.39
C LEU A 324 4.20 -10.51 6.50
N LEU A 325 3.50 -10.15 5.42
CA LEU A 325 2.04 -10.17 5.37
C LEU A 325 1.50 -11.61 5.53
N THR A 326 2.14 -12.60 4.94
CA THR A 326 1.77 -14.01 5.10
C THR A 326 1.91 -14.45 6.55
N PHE A 327 3.06 -14.19 7.20
CA PHE A 327 3.27 -14.56 8.61
C PHE A 327 2.31 -13.82 9.56
N ILE A 328 1.97 -12.58 9.27
CA ILE A 328 0.93 -11.83 10.01
C ILE A 328 -0.43 -12.51 9.84
N GLY A 329 -0.79 -12.88 8.61
CA GLY A 329 -2.05 -13.54 8.30
C GLY A 329 -2.18 -14.91 8.99
N ASP A 330 -1.14 -15.74 8.93
CA ASP A 330 -1.11 -17.03 9.60
C ASP A 330 -1.21 -16.90 11.13
N ALA A 331 -0.48 -15.93 11.71
CA ALA A 331 -0.55 -15.68 13.14
C ALA A 331 -1.93 -15.18 13.58
N LEU A 332 -2.59 -14.33 12.76
CA LEU A 332 -3.97 -13.93 13.01
C LEU A 332 -4.93 -15.11 12.91
N ARG A 333 -4.80 -15.93 11.89
CA ARG A 333 -5.61 -17.14 11.73
C ARG A 333 -5.49 -18.07 12.94
N ASP A 334 -4.28 -18.37 13.40
CA ASP A 334 -4.03 -19.19 14.59
C ASP A 334 -4.59 -18.54 15.86
N ALA A 335 -4.51 -17.23 15.98
CA ALA A 335 -5.03 -16.51 17.14
C ALA A 335 -6.56 -16.57 17.27
N PHE A 336 -7.28 -16.59 16.15
CA PHE A 336 -8.74 -16.69 16.10
C PHE A 336 -9.25 -18.13 16.04
N ASP A 337 -8.40 -19.14 15.77
CA ASP A 337 -8.81 -20.54 15.78
C ASP A 337 -9.05 -21.02 17.22
N THR A 338 -10.32 -21.31 17.52
CA THR A 338 -10.74 -21.81 18.85
C THR A 338 -10.56 -23.30 19.01
N ARG A 339 -10.23 -24.06 17.96
CA ARG A 339 -10.09 -25.52 18.00
C ARG A 339 -8.76 -26.00 18.59
N LYS A 340 -7.77 -25.12 18.68
CA LYS A 340 -6.43 -25.42 19.23
C LYS A 340 -6.27 -25.04 20.71
N SER A 341 -7.38 -24.76 21.42
CA SER A 341 -7.36 -24.40 22.84
C SER A 341 -7.81 -25.56 23.73
#